data_aae72ef7f6fe716e83ec3d0dac15de28
#
_entry.id   aae72ef7f6fe716e83ec3d0dac15de28
#
_cell.length_a   1.000
_cell.length_b   1.000
_cell.length_c   1.000
_cell.angle_alpha   90.00
_cell.angle_beta   90.00
_cell.angle_gamma   90.00
#
_symmetry.space_group_name_H-M   'P 1'
#
loop_
_entity.id
_entity.type
_entity.pdbx_description
1 polymer ?
#
loop_
_entity_poly.entity_id
_entity_poly.type
_entity_poly.pdbx_seq_one_letter_code
_entity_poly.pdbx_strand_id
1 'polypeptide(L)'
;LFLFIALISYIAYFQLFRGPKIAEDSGNVRIIAAKNEVIRGTIYDRNGTALTETTKVNDLTQDRKYLYGELLVHPLGYYDQIYGISGLESEYDNELSKSSFIGNSYRTFLNSMDFTGLFNDIKDDLINEKKLNLSENFKTFVDKIKVKNEKEENEAKTGNSIVTTLDLELQKVASDALGDNKGSVVAINPKTGEILAMVSKPSFDPNNLEVALQSAYSGSADDSPLINRAIDGLYPPGSV
;
A
#
# COMPACT_ATOMS: atom_id res chain seq x y z
N LEU A 1 -37.24 12.09 23.86
CA LEU A 1 -37.10 12.39 22.43
C LEU A 1 -35.79 13.14 22.13
N PHE A 2 -35.51 14.26 22.83
CA PHE A 2 -34.31 15.08 22.61
C PHE A 2 -32.98 14.32 22.78
N LEU A 3 -32.85 13.48 23.80
CA LEU A 3 -31.68 12.62 24.03
C LEU A 3 -31.46 11.62 22.90
N PHE A 4 -32.52 11.05 22.34
CA PHE A 4 -32.43 10.13 21.21
C PHE A 4 -31.93 10.84 19.93
N ILE A 5 -32.45 12.04 19.66
CA ILE A 5 -32.00 12.84 18.51
C ILE A 5 -30.53 13.24 18.69
N ALA A 6 -30.10 13.64 19.87
CA ALA A 6 -28.71 13.96 20.16
C ALA A 6 -27.79 12.74 19.99
N LEU A 7 -28.22 11.56 20.45
CA LEU A 7 -27.45 10.31 20.29
C LEU A 7 -27.32 9.92 18.82
N ILE A 8 -28.41 9.97 18.06
CA ILE A 8 -28.39 9.66 16.61
C ILE A 8 -27.48 10.62 15.87
N SER A 9 -27.56 11.91 16.18
CA SER A 9 -26.71 12.95 15.57
C SER A 9 -25.23 12.72 15.92
N TYR A 10 -24.92 12.33 17.16
CA TYR A 10 -23.56 12.02 17.57
C TYR A 10 -23.02 10.77 16.89
N ILE A 11 -23.82 9.70 16.78
CA ILE A 11 -23.43 8.48 16.08
C ILE A 11 -23.18 8.77 14.59
N ALA A 12 -24.06 9.54 13.94
CA ALA A 12 -23.88 9.93 12.55
C ALA A 12 -22.60 10.78 12.37
N TYR A 13 -22.38 11.76 13.25
CA TYR A 13 -21.13 12.55 13.25
C TYR A 13 -19.91 11.67 13.44
N PHE A 14 -19.95 10.74 14.41
CA PHE A 14 -18.83 9.83 14.66
C PHE A 14 -18.52 8.95 13.45
N GLN A 15 -19.55 8.34 12.84
CA GLN A 15 -19.38 7.48 11.66
C GLN A 15 -18.89 8.22 10.44
N LEU A 16 -19.33 9.46 10.21
CA LEU A 16 -18.96 10.23 9.02
C LEU A 16 -17.59 10.91 9.14
N PHE A 17 -17.21 11.38 10.35
CA PHE A 17 -16.01 12.21 10.50
C PHE A 17 -14.90 11.59 11.33
N ARG A 18 -15.23 10.79 12.34
CA ARG A 18 -14.21 10.15 13.20
C ARG A 18 -13.95 8.70 12.87
N GLY A 19 -14.97 7.95 12.49
CA GLY A 19 -14.85 6.53 12.14
C GLY A 19 -13.80 6.26 11.06
N PRO A 20 -13.80 6.98 9.93
CA PRO A 20 -12.80 6.80 8.88
C PRO A 20 -11.37 7.03 9.38
N LYS A 21 -11.13 8.09 10.15
CA LYS A 21 -9.80 8.40 10.70
C LYS A 21 -9.27 7.33 11.67
N ILE A 22 -10.16 6.74 12.49
CA ILE A 22 -9.79 5.63 13.39
C ILE A 22 -9.60 4.33 12.60
N ALA A 23 -10.39 4.15 11.55
CA ALA A 23 -10.23 3.00 10.65
C ALA A 23 -8.91 3.04 9.87
N GLU A 24 -8.41 4.22 9.51
CA GLU A 24 -7.16 4.44 8.77
C GLU A 24 -5.92 4.51 9.68
N ASP A 25 -6.08 4.39 11.00
CA ASP A 25 -4.96 4.41 11.94
C ASP A 25 -4.02 3.21 11.69
N SER A 26 -2.74 3.50 11.47
CA SER A 26 -1.71 2.50 11.18
C SER A 26 -1.54 1.44 12.29
N GLY A 27 -1.96 1.73 13.52
CA GLY A 27 -2.00 0.78 14.63
C GLY A 27 -3.22 -0.14 14.67
N ASN A 28 -4.14 -0.04 13.70
CA ASN A 28 -5.34 -0.85 13.68
C ASN A 28 -5.05 -2.27 13.16
N VAL A 29 -5.01 -3.24 14.09
CA VAL A 29 -4.71 -4.66 13.79
C VAL A 29 -5.63 -5.25 12.71
N ARG A 30 -6.86 -4.75 12.56
CA ARG A 30 -7.79 -5.22 11.52
C ARG A 30 -7.35 -4.78 10.12
N ILE A 31 -6.76 -3.59 10.01
CA ILE A 31 -6.20 -3.11 8.73
C ILE A 31 -4.96 -3.92 8.38
N ILE A 32 -4.09 -4.19 9.36
CA ILE A 32 -2.90 -5.02 9.16
C ILE A 32 -3.31 -6.42 8.69
N ALA A 33 -4.31 -7.02 9.32
CA ALA A 33 -4.84 -8.32 8.92
C ALA A 33 -5.43 -8.29 7.49
N ALA A 34 -6.24 -7.27 7.17
CA ALA A 34 -6.82 -7.12 5.83
C ALA A 34 -5.74 -6.85 4.75
N LYS A 35 -4.69 -6.09 5.07
CA LYS A 35 -3.55 -5.90 4.18
C LYS A 35 -2.79 -7.20 3.92
N ASN A 36 -2.69 -8.06 4.92
CA ASN A 36 -2.00 -9.34 4.81
C ASN A 36 -2.80 -10.42 4.03
N GLU A 37 -4.11 -10.23 3.84
CA GLU A 37 -4.90 -11.10 2.95
C GLU A 37 -4.53 -10.89 1.47
N VAL A 38 -4.08 -9.69 1.12
CA VAL A 38 -3.69 -9.33 -0.24
C VAL A 38 -2.20 -9.56 -0.42
N ILE A 39 -1.80 -10.36 -1.40
CA ILE A 39 -0.39 -10.52 -1.77
C ILE A 39 0.13 -9.16 -2.24
N ARG A 40 1.11 -8.63 -1.54
CA ARG A 40 1.67 -7.31 -1.85
C ARG A 40 2.28 -7.27 -3.24
N GLY A 41 1.94 -6.25 -4.03
CA GLY A 41 2.34 -6.09 -5.42
C GLY A 41 3.87 -5.99 -5.59
N THR A 42 4.36 -6.34 -6.77
CA THR A 42 5.78 -6.31 -7.10
C THR A 42 6.22 -4.91 -7.53
N ILE A 43 7.41 -4.52 -7.11
CA ILE A 43 8.08 -3.29 -7.59
C ILE A 43 9.06 -3.70 -8.70
N TYR A 44 8.96 -3.02 -9.83
CA TYR A 44 9.83 -3.24 -11.01
C TYR A 44 10.73 -2.03 -11.25
N ASP A 45 11.88 -2.28 -11.86
CA ASP A 45 12.69 -1.24 -12.49
C ASP A 45 12.02 -0.72 -13.77
N ARG A 46 12.61 0.30 -14.41
CA ARG A 46 12.10 0.87 -15.66
C ARG A 46 12.08 -0.09 -16.85
N ASN A 47 12.86 -1.17 -16.79
CA ASN A 47 13.00 -2.18 -17.82
C ASN A 47 12.11 -3.42 -17.58
N GLY A 48 11.31 -3.41 -16.52
CA GLY A 48 10.43 -4.51 -16.14
C GLY A 48 11.13 -5.62 -15.34
N THR A 49 12.33 -5.37 -14.83
CA THR A 49 13.02 -6.30 -13.92
C THR A 49 12.40 -6.22 -12.53
N ALA A 50 11.99 -7.35 -11.97
CA ALA A 50 11.43 -7.39 -10.62
C ALA A 50 12.50 -7.03 -9.59
N LEU A 51 12.20 -6.07 -8.72
CA LEU A 51 13.07 -5.62 -7.63
C LEU A 51 12.66 -6.25 -6.30
N THR A 52 11.39 -6.63 -6.20
CA THR A 52 10.83 -7.24 -5.00
C THR A 52 9.94 -8.42 -5.36
N GLU A 53 9.80 -9.35 -4.42
CA GLU A 53 8.90 -10.49 -4.53
C GLU A 53 8.15 -10.65 -3.21
N THR A 54 6.91 -11.12 -3.26
CA THR A 54 6.11 -11.41 -2.07
C THR A 54 5.57 -12.83 -2.13
N THR A 55 5.83 -13.59 -1.08
CA THR A 55 5.30 -14.93 -0.90
C THR A 55 4.35 -14.96 0.28
N LYS A 56 3.16 -15.49 0.07
CA LYS A 56 2.20 -15.69 1.16
C LYS A 56 2.63 -16.87 2.01
N VAL A 57 2.94 -16.63 3.28
CA VAL A 57 3.33 -17.69 4.24
C VAL A 57 2.10 -18.34 4.86
N ASN A 58 1.12 -17.51 5.27
CA ASN A 58 -0.19 -17.95 5.75
C ASN A 58 -1.20 -16.82 5.56
N ASP A 59 -2.43 -16.98 6.06
CA ASP A 59 -3.50 -15.97 5.87
C ASP A 59 -3.23 -14.63 6.56
N LEU A 60 -2.29 -14.56 7.49
CA LEU A 60 -1.97 -13.36 8.27
C LEU A 60 -0.55 -12.84 8.05
N THR A 61 0.32 -13.61 7.38
CA THR A 61 1.74 -13.27 7.21
C THR A 61 2.19 -13.44 5.79
N GLN A 62 2.92 -12.45 5.30
CA GLN A 62 3.59 -12.45 4.00
C GLN A 62 5.08 -12.28 4.22
N ASP A 63 5.87 -12.95 3.40
CA ASP A 63 7.31 -12.76 3.30
C ASP A 63 7.60 -11.84 2.11
N ARG A 64 8.07 -10.63 2.41
CA ARG A 64 8.48 -9.62 1.41
C ARG A 64 9.98 -9.70 1.21
N LYS A 65 10.41 -10.10 0.03
CA LYS A 65 11.80 -10.28 -0.34
C LYS A 65 12.29 -9.17 -1.26
N TYR A 66 13.44 -8.61 -0.95
CA TYR A 66 14.16 -7.61 -1.74
C TYR A 66 15.28 -8.30 -2.49
N LEU A 67 15.12 -8.45 -3.81
CA LEU A 67 15.98 -9.30 -4.64
C LEU A 67 17.42 -8.79 -4.77
N TYR A 68 17.62 -7.49 -4.56
CA TYR A 68 18.94 -6.84 -4.67
C TYR A 68 19.43 -6.25 -3.34
N GLY A 69 18.80 -6.60 -2.22
CA GLY A 69 19.23 -6.29 -0.85
C GLY A 69 19.68 -4.84 -0.66
N GLU A 70 20.90 -4.66 -0.19
CA GLU A 70 21.50 -3.36 0.14
C GLU A 70 21.55 -2.37 -1.02
N LEU A 71 21.57 -2.86 -2.27
CA LEU A 71 21.73 -2.01 -3.45
C LEU A 71 20.59 -1.02 -3.64
N LEU A 72 19.37 -1.42 -3.30
CA LEU A 72 18.15 -0.67 -3.59
C LEU A 72 17.36 -0.26 -2.35
N VAL A 73 17.83 -0.58 -1.14
CA VAL A 73 17.06 -0.33 0.08
C VAL A 73 16.74 1.16 0.28
N HIS A 74 17.64 2.05 -0.03
CA HIS A 74 17.42 3.49 0.19
C HIS A 74 16.31 4.08 -0.70
N PRO A 75 16.24 3.81 -2.02
CA PRO A 75 15.12 4.27 -2.82
C PRO A 75 13.85 3.45 -2.60
N LEU A 76 13.92 2.12 -2.45
CA LEU A 76 12.73 1.29 -2.29
C LEU A 76 12.14 1.36 -0.88
N GLY A 77 13.01 1.52 0.13
CA GLY A 77 12.63 1.33 1.51
C GLY A 77 12.46 -0.14 1.88
N TYR A 78 11.63 -0.38 2.88
CA TYR A 78 11.29 -1.71 3.35
C TYR A 78 9.84 -1.77 3.83
N TYR A 79 9.30 -2.98 3.85
CA TYR A 79 8.03 -3.32 4.46
C TYR A 79 8.27 -4.41 5.50
N ASP A 80 7.98 -4.12 6.74
CA ASP A 80 8.07 -5.06 7.85
C ASP A 80 6.92 -4.88 8.83
N GLN A 81 6.39 -5.99 9.36
CA GLN A 81 5.24 -5.96 10.26
C GLN A 81 5.57 -5.41 11.66
N ILE A 82 6.83 -5.51 12.08
CA ILE A 82 7.30 -5.09 13.39
C ILE A 82 7.94 -3.71 13.31
N TYR A 83 8.79 -3.49 12.31
CA TYR A 83 9.61 -2.28 12.16
C TYR A 83 8.96 -1.22 11.26
N GLY A 84 7.80 -1.53 10.69
CA GLY A 84 7.03 -0.59 9.88
C GLY A 84 7.42 -0.55 8.41
N ILE A 85 7.18 0.58 7.77
CA ILE A 85 7.31 0.75 6.31
C ILE A 85 8.06 2.04 6.03
N SER A 86 8.91 2.04 5.01
CA SER A 86 9.67 3.22 4.59
C SER A 86 9.80 3.33 3.06
N GLY A 87 10.29 4.47 2.58
CA GLY A 87 10.62 4.71 1.16
C GLY A 87 9.42 4.56 0.23
N LEU A 88 9.64 4.05 -0.98
CA LEU A 88 8.60 3.79 -1.97
C LEU A 88 7.55 2.77 -1.48
N GLU A 89 7.96 1.82 -0.65
CA GLU A 89 7.02 0.88 -0.01
C GLU A 89 5.96 1.62 0.81
N SER A 90 6.34 2.69 1.51
CA SER A 90 5.42 3.52 2.31
C SER A 90 4.56 4.43 1.43
N GLU A 91 5.17 5.08 0.45
CA GLU A 91 4.47 6.03 -0.44
C GLU A 91 3.39 5.34 -1.27
N TYR A 92 3.68 4.13 -1.75
CA TYR A 92 2.77 3.34 -2.58
C TYR A 92 2.12 2.17 -1.82
N ASP A 93 2.02 2.27 -0.49
CA ASP A 93 1.45 1.20 0.34
C ASP A 93 0.01 0.86 -0.05
N ASN A 94 -0.79 1.87 -0.37
CA ASN A 94 -2.18 1.68 -0.79
C ASN A 94 -2.30 0.92 -2.11
N GLU A 95 -1.44 1.22 -3.07
CA GLU A 95 -1.41 0.55 -4.36
C GLU A 95 -0.90 -0.88 -4.24
N LEU A 96 0.21 -1.04 -3.53
CA LEU A 96 0.86 -2.34 -3.35
C LEU A 96 0.03 -3.31 -2.51
N SER A 97 -0.75 -2.83 -1.55
CA SER A 97 -1.59 -3.66 -0.68
C SER A 97 -3.06 -3.67 -1.05
N LYS A 98 -3.50 -2.88 -2.05
CA LYS A 98 -4.93 -2.61 -2.32
C LYS A 98 -5.71 -2.30 -1.03
N SER A 99 -5.08 -1.64 -0.08
CA SER A 99 -5.71 -1.32 1.22
C SER A 99 -6.89 -0.34 1.11
N SER A 100 -7.13 0.22 -0.08
CA SER A 100 -8.40 0.87 -0.44
C SER A 100 -9.62 -0.09 -0.37
N PHE A 101 -9.38 -1.39 -0.10
CA PHE A 101 -10.44 -2.40 0.00
C PHE A 101 -11.50 -2.04 1.05
N ILE A 102 -11.13 -1.50 2.21
CA ILE A 102 -12.12 -1.15 3.24
C ILE A 102 -12.91 0.10 2.85
N GLY A 103 -12.26 1.13 2.33
CA GLY A 103 -12.95 2.34 1.83
C GLY A 103 -13.70 2.07 0.52
N ASN A 104 -13.14 1.26 -0.36
CA ASN A 104 -13.76 0.85 -1.61
C ASN A 104 -14.84 -0.21 -1.41
N SER A 105 -14.74 -1.13 -0.43
CA SER A 105 -15.81 -2.10 -0.15
C SER A 105 -17.11 -1.42 0.26
N TYR A 106 -17.05 -0.37 1.07
CA TYR A 106 -18.25 0.39 1.41
C TYR A 106 -18.75 1.20 0.21
N ARG A 107 -17.84 1.82 -0.55
CA ARG A 107 -18.17 2.57 -1.76
C ARG A 107 -18.61 1.67 -2.90
N THR A 108 -17.96 0.52 -3.08
CA THR A 108 -18.34 -0.52 -4.05
C THR A 108 -19.65 -1.17 -3.63
N PHE A 109 -19.87 -1.41 -2.35
CA PHE A 109 -21.16 -1.86 -1.80
C PHE A 109 -22.27 -0.84 -2.08
N LEU A 110 -22.04 0.45 -1.82
CA LEU A 110 -23.03 1.50 -2.15
C LEU A 110 -23.24 1.65 -3.67
N ASN A 111 -22.17 1.55 -4.47
CA ASN A 111 -22.26 1.65 -5.93
C ASN A 111 -22.78 0.36 -6.58
N SER A 112 -22.63 -0.80 -5.93
CA SER A 112 -23.18 -2.07 -6.39
C SER A 112 -24.66 -2.25 -6.00
N MET A 113 -25.13 -1.42 -5.08
CA MET A 113 -26.58 -1.32 -4.81
C MET A 113 -27.23 -0.60 -5.98
N ASP A 114 -27.61 -1.38 -6.99
CA ASP A 114 -28.49 -0.90 -8.07
C ASP A 114 -29.91 -0.72 -7.52
N PHE A 115 -30.08 0.36 -6.73
CA PHE A 115 -31.38 0.78 -6.24
C PHE A 115 -32.33 1.10 -7.39
N THR A 116 -31.79 1.44 -8.58
CA THR A 116 -32.59 1.74 -9.75
C THR A 116 -33.25 0.49 -10.30
N GLY A 117 -32.52 -0.62 -10.36
CA GLY A 117 -33.07 -1.94 -10.75
C GLY A 117 -34.12 -2.43 -9.78
N LEU A 118 -33.85 -2.38 -8.46
CA LEU A 118 -34.82 -2.76 -7.43
C LEU A 118 -36.06 -1.85 -7.47
N PHE A 119 -35.88 -0.55 -7.70
CA PHE A 119 -37.00 0.41 -7.78
C PHE A 119 -37.83 0.20 -9.03
N ASN A 120 -37.21 -0.17 -10.15
CA ASN A 120 -37.91 -0.49 -11.39
C ASN A 120 -38.68 -1.82 -11.28
N ASP A 121 -38.10 -2.85 -10.69
CA ASP A 121 -38.78 -4.14 -10.46
C ASP A 121 -40.01 -3.96 -9.55
N ILE A 122 -39.90 -3.15 -8.49
CA ILE A 122 -41.02 -2.80 -7.60
C ILE A 122 -42.10 -1.98 -8.35
N LYS A 123 -41.66 -1.03 -9.18
CA LYS A 123 -42.58 -0.19 -9.99
C LYS A 123 -43.34 -1.01 -11.03
N ASP A 124 -42.64 -1.91 -11.71
CA ASP A 124 -43.25 -2.78 -12.72
C ASP A 124 -44.27 -3.77 -12.10
N ASP A 125 -43.97 -4.30 -10.91
CA ASP A 125 -44.91 -5.15 -10.16
C ASP A 125 -46.16 -4.35 -9.69
N LEU A 126 -45.99 -3.08 -9.30
CA LEU A 126 -47.06 -2.16 -8.93
C LEU A 126 -47.96 -1.79 -10.14
N ILE A 127 -47.35 -1.55 -11.31
CA ILE A 127 -48.07 -1.13 -12.52
C ILE A 127 -48.85 -2.33 -13.12
N ASN A 128 -48.30 -3.53 -13.01
CA ASN A 128 -48.89 -4.73 -13.60
C ASN A 128 -49.87 -5.46 -12.66
N GLU A 129 -50.32 -4.87 -11.56
CA GLU A 129 -51.22 -5.45 -10.54
C GLU A 129 -50.74 -6.82 -10.02
N LYS A 130 -49.46 -7.12 -10.15
CA LYS A 130 -48.87 -8.32 -9.55
C LYS A 130 -48.72 -8.14 -8.05
N LYS A 131 -49.00 -9.20 -7.30
CA LYS A 131 -48.78 -9.25 -5.86
C LYS A 131 -47.31 -8.94 -5.58
N LEU A 132 -47.03 -7.81 -4.91
CA LEU A 132 -45.69 -7.36 -4.56
C LEU A 132 -45.00 -8.42 -3.71
N ASN A 133 -44.06 -9.16 -4.28
CA ASN A 133 -43.30 -10.17 -3.55
C ASN A 133 -41.94 -9.61 -3.14
N LEU A 134 -41.98 -8.61 -2.23
CA LEU A 134 -40.80 -7.93 -1.68
C LEU A 134 -39.72 -8.89 -1.18
N SER A 135 -40.10 -10.05 -0.67
CA SER A 135 -39.18 -11.06 -0.18
C SER A 135 -38.37 -11.73 -1.29
N GLU A 136 -38.99 -11.99 -2.42
CA GLU A 136 -38.38 -12.68 -3.57
C GLU A 136 -37.49 -11.72 -4.36
N ASN A 137 -37.94 -10.48 -4.58
CA ASN A 137 -37.17 -9.43 -5.22
C ASN A 137 -35.94 -9.06 -4.41
N PHE A 138 -36.08 -8.97 -3.08
CA PHE A 138 -34.94 -8.71 -2.19
C PHE A 138 -33.95 -9.88 -2.16
N LYS A 139 -34.43 -11.12 -2.18
CA LYS A 139 -33.58 -12.31 -2.23
C LYS A 139 -32.78 -12.37 -3.53
N THR A 140 -33.43 -12.14 -4.69
CA THR A 140 -32.76 -12.08 -6.00
C THR A 140 -31.71 -10.97 -6.06
N PHE A 141 -32.00 -9.83 -5.47
CA PHE A 141 -31.05 -8.71 -5.33
C PHE A 141 -29.83 -9.09 -4.50
N VAL A 142 -30.05 -9.72 -3.33
CA VAL A 142 -28.95 -10.19 -2.46
C VAL A 142 -28.11 -11.26 -3.14
N ASP A 143 -28.72 -12.18 -3.88
CA ASP A 143 -28.00 -13.24 -4.60
C ASP A 143 -27.16 -12.67 -5.76
N LYS A 144 -27.66 -11.67 -6.49
CA LYS A 144 -26.88 -10.94 -7.51
C LYS A 144 -25.65 -10.23 -6.91
N ILE A 145 -25.81 -9.63 -5.72
CA ILE A 145 -24.68 -8.99 -4.99
C ILE A 145 -23.65 -10.04 -4.57
N LYS A 146 -24.08 -11.20 -4.05
CA LYS A 146 -23.16 -12.26 -3.63
C LYS A 146 -22.32 -12.79 -4.79
N VAL A 147 -22.92 -13.09 -5.92
CA VAL A 147 -22.21 -13.58 -7.12
C VAL A 147 -21.20 -12.55 -7.64
N LYS A 148 -21.54 -11.25 -7.58
CA LYS A 148 -20.63 -10.19 -7.98
C LYS A 148 -19.45 -10.06 -7.01
N ASN A 149 -19.71 -10.11 -5.70
CA ASN A 149 -18.68 -10.03 -4.68
C ASN A 149 -17.71 -11.21 -4.71
N GLU A 150 -18.19 -12.45 -4.94
CA GLU A 150 -17.33 -13.63 -5.08
C GLU A 150 -16.38 -13.54 -6.28
N LYS A 151 -16.80 -12.91 -7.38
CA LYS A 151 -15.96 -12.68 -8.56
C LYS A 151 -14.88 -11.62 -8.28
N GLU A 152 -15.26 -10.50 -7.65
CA GLU A 152 -14.34 -9.42 -7.27
C GLU A 152 -13.37 -9.86 -6.17
N GLU A 153 -13.78 -10.75 -5.26
CA GLU A 153 -12.95 -11.30 -4.19
C GLU A 153 -11.85 -12.22 -4.72
N ASN A 154 -12.11 -12.98 -5.77
CA ASN A 154 -11.11 -13.83 -6.42
C ASN A 154 -10.06 -13.04 -7.23
N GLU A 155 -10.43 -11.89 -7.80
CA GLU A 155 -9.50 -10.98 -8.48
C GLU A 155 -8.73 -10.07 -7.50
N ALA A 156 -9.23 -9.88 -6.28
CA ALA A 156 -8.71 -8.93 -5.30
C ALA A 156 -7.51 -9.42 -4.46
N LYS A 157 -7.03 -10.65 -4.68
CA LYS A 157 -5.99 -11.26 -3.84
C LYS A 157 -4.56 -10.79 -4.09
N THR A 158 -4.34 -9.93 -5.09
CA THR A 158 -3.01 -9.41 -5.42
C THR A 158 -3.03 -7.89 -5.53
N GLY A 159 -2.10 -7.24 -4.85
CA GLY A 159 -1.90 -5.79 -4.94
C GLY A 159 -1.42 -5.36 -6.32
N ASN A 160 -1.57 -4.07 -6.62
CA ASN A 160 -1.05 -3.52 -7.86
C ASN A 160 0.47 -3.53 -7.85
N SER A 161 1.07 -3.86 -8.98
CA SER A 161 2.50 -3.69 -9.16
C SER A 161 2.83 -2.27 -9.60
N ILE A 162 3.98 -1.77 -9.21
CA ILE A 162 4.48 -0.45 -9.63
C ILE A 162 5.76 -0.59 -10.44
N VAL A 163 5.91 0.27 -11.45
CA VAL A 163 7.14 0.40 -12.24
C VAL A 163 7.80 1.71 -11.85
N THR A 164 9.05 1.63 -11.42
CA THR A 164 9.85 2.79 -11.03
C THR A 164 10.61 3.34 -12.23
N THR A 165 11.19 4.53 -12.07
CA THR A 165 12.13 5.11 -13.03
C THR A 165 13.56 4.61 -12.82
N LEU A 166 13.82 3.83 -11.78
CA LEU A 166 15.14 3.29 -11.46
C LEU A 166 15.62 2.35 -12.57
N ASP A 167 16.88 2.44 -12.89
CA ASP A 167 17.59 1.55 -13.79
C ASP A 167 18.57 0.71 -12.98
N LEU A 168 18.31 -0.59 -12.90
CA LEU A 168 19.07 -1.51 -12.07
C LEU A 168 20.56 -1.56 -12.44
N GLU A 169 20.88 -1.52 -13.73
CA GLU A 169 22.27 -1.56 -14.17
C GLU A 169 22.99 -0.26 -13.83
N LEU A 170 22.33 0.89 -14.01
CA LEU A 170 22.90 2.18 -13.62
C LEU A 170 23.08 2.26 -12.10
N GLN A 171 22.12 1.71 -11.32
CA GLN A 171 22.22 1.63 -9.87
C GLN A 171 23.46 0.82 -9.42
N LYS A 172 23.74 -0.31 -10.07
CA LYS A 172 24.95 -1.11 -9.81
C LYS A 172 26.21 -0.31 -10.13
N VAL A 173 26.28 0.29 -11.31
CA VAL A 173 27.43 1.11 -11.72
C VAL A 173 27.67 2.27 -10.72
N ALA A 174 26.61 2.95 -10.30
CA ALA A 174 26.70 4.03 -9.32
C ALA A 174 27.19 3.54 -7.94
N SER A 175 26.71 2.36 -7.51
CA SER A 175 27.16 1.73 -6.26
C SER A 175 28.62 1.31 -6.32
N ASP A 176 29.06 0.72 -7.44
CA ASP A 176 30.44 0.30 -7.65
C ASP A 176 31.39 1.49 -7.72
N ALA A 177 30.95 2.58 -8.38
CA ALA A 177 31.73 3.81 -8.48
C ALA A 177 31.92 4.49 -7.10
N LEU A 178 30.93 4.43 -6.21
CA LEU A 178 31.05 4.91 -4.83
C LEU A 178 32.00 4.03 -4.00
N GLY A 179 32.11 2.74 -4.32
CA GLY A 179 32.95 1.78 -3.62
C GLY A 179 32.61 1.71 -2.13
N ASP A 180 33.62 1.73 -1.27
CA ASP A 180 33.47 1.70 0.20
C ASP A 180 33.36 3.10 0.82
N ASN A 181 33.30 4.13 0.01
CA ASN A 181 33.18 5.50 0.52
C ASN A 181 31.79 5.75 1.10
N LYS A 182 31.75 6.51 2.20
CA LYS A 182 30.50 7.04 2.75
C LYS A 182 30.03 8.22 1.91
N GLY A 183 28.77 8.18 1.51
CA GLY A 183 28.21 9.25 0.69
C GLY A 183 27.01 8.78 -0.13
N SER A 184 26.68 9.55 -1.15
CA SER A 184 25.57 9.23 -2.05
C SER A 184 25.90 9.57 -3.49
N VAL A 185 25.25 8.83 -4.40
CA VAL A 185 25.25 9.10 -5.85
C VAL A 185 23.81 9.15 -6.32
N VAL A 186 23.44 10.21 -7.04
CA VAL A 186 22.12 10.36 -7.64
C VAL A 186 22.28 10.65 -9.14
N ALA A 187 21.63 9.84 -9.98
CA ALA A 187 21.55 10.07 -11.41
C ALA A 187 20.12 10.48 -11.78
N ILE A 188 19.99 11.65 -12.40
CA ILE A 188 18.71 12.24 -12.79
C ILE A 188 18.70 12.52 -14.27
N ASN A 189 17.58 12.21 -14.95
CA ASN A 189 17.34 12.67 -16.30
C ASN A 189 16.96 14.17 -16.26
N PRO A 190 17.80 15.08 -16.78
CA PRO A 190 17.56 16.51 -16.64
C PRO A 190 16.36 17.03 -17.43
N LYS A 191 15.85 16.25 -18.40
CA LYS A 191 14.70 16.64 -19.23
C LYS A 191 13.37 16.24 -18.58
N THR A 192 13.34 15.10 -17.88
CA THR A 192 12.10 14.54 -17.35
C THR A 192 12.01 14.66 -15.83
N GLY A 193 13.16 14.83 -15.14
CA GLY A 193 13.25 14.79 -13.69
C GLY A 193 13.26 13.36 -13.12
N GLU A 194 13.25 12.33 -13.95
CA GLU A 194 13.29 10.93 -13.51
C GLU A 194 14.57 10.63 -12.78
N ILE A 195 14.45 10.03 -11.58
CA ILE A 195 15.58 9.49 -10.83
C ILE A 195 15.88 8.10 -11.39
N LEU A 196 17.05 7.95 -12.00
CA LEU A 196 17.49 6.72 -12.67
C LEU A 196 18.30 5.84 -11.72
N ALA A 197 19.05 6.44 -10.80
CA ALA A 197 19.77 5.76 -9.73
C ALA A 197 19.85 6.64 -8.49
N MET A 198 19.80 6.00 -7.31
CA MET A 198 19.97 6.64 -6.02
C MET A 198 20.68 5.67 -5.08
N VAL A 199 21.94 5.93 -4.82
CA VAL A 199 22.80 5.14 -3.93
C VAL A 199 23.11 5.94 -2.67
N SER A 200 23.08 5.29 -1.53
CA SER A 200 23.56 5.83 -0.25
C SER A 200 24.38 4.77 0.46
N LYS A 201 25.55 5.14 0.97
CA LYS A 201 26.42 4.24 1.75
C LYS A 201 26.89 4.91 3.04
N PRO A 202 27.06 4.15 4.15
CA PRO A 202 26.78 2.72 4.27
C PRO A 202 25.30 2.40 4.07
N SER A 203 25.02 1.15 3.68
CA SER A 203 23.69 0.64 3.41
C SER A 203 23.37 -0.57 4.32
N PHE A 204 22.22 -1.16 4.18
CA PHE A 204 21.79 -2.32 4.95
C PHE A 204 20.93 -3.27 4.11
N ASP A 205 20.88 -4.54 4.52
CA ASP A 205 19.99 -5.52 3.89
C ASP A 205 18.56 -5.40 4.45
N PRO A 206 17.57 -5.00 3.64
CA PRO A 206 16.18 -4.91 4.08
C PRO A 206 15.55 -6.27 4.39
N ASN A 207 16.16 -7.37 3.94
CA ASN A 207 15.73 -8.72 4.30
C ASN A 207 16.15 -9.11 5.73
N ASN A 208 17.01 -8.32 6.39
CA ASN A 208 17.50 -8.57 7.74
C ASN A 208 17.53 -7.28 8.57
N LEU A 209 16.36 -6.69 8.78
CA LEU A 209 16.19 -5.39 9.46
C LEU A 209 16.64 -5.41 10.91
N GLU A 210 16.52 -6.54 11.61
CA GLU A 210 16.95 -6.64 13.02
C GLU A 210 18.44 -6.34 13.16
N VAL A 211 19.28 -6.92 12.30
CA VAL A 211 20.73 -6.67 12.31
C VAL A 211 21.05 -5.24 11.92
N ALA A 212 20.34 -4.68 10.94
CA ALA A 212 20.51 -3.29 10.51
C ALA A 212 20.20 -2.30 11.64
N LEU A 213 19.11 -2.53 12.36
CA LEU A 213 18.70 -1.71 13.50
C LEU A 213 19.69 -1.83 14.67
N GLN A 214 20.15 -3.04 15.00
CA GLN A 214 21.16 -3.23 16.04
C GLN A 214 22.46 -2.50 15.71
N SER A 215 22.93 -2.55 14.46
CA SER A 215 24.12 -1.85 14.02
C SER A 215 23.95 -0.32 14.09
N ALA A 216 22.78 0.20 13.73
CA ALA A 216 22.46 1.61 13.80
C ALA A 216 22.41 2.14 15.24
N TYR A 217 21.92 1.35 16.20
CA TYR A 217 21.89 1.74 17.62
C TYR A 217 23.24 1.63 18.33
N SER A 218 24.13 0.77 17.86
CA SER A 218 25.46 0.55 18.47
C SER A 218 26.57 1.38 17.82
N GLY A 219 26.33 1.94 16.63
CA GLY A 219 27.29 2.72 15.86
C GLY A 219 27.26 4.23 16.16
N SER A 220 28.19 4.97 15.54
CA SER A 220 28.13 6.43 15.53
C SER A 220 27.02 6.91 14.58
N ALA A 221 26.46 8.11 14.84
CA ALA A 221 25.42 8.69 13.96
C ALA A 221 25.93 8.86 12.51
N ASP A 222 27.23 9.14 12.33
CA ASP A 222 27.86 9.30 11.02
C ASP A 222 27.97 7.97 10.24
N ASP A 223 27.88 6.84 10.93
CA ASP A 223 27.97 5.51 10.35
C ASP A 223 26.60 4.83 10.17
N SER A 224 25.52 5.55 10.49
CA SER A 224 24.17 4.97 10.40
C SER A 224 23.84 4.51 8.98
N PRO A 225 23.60 3.22 8.78
CA PRO A 225 23.19 2.68 7.48
C PRO A 225 21.74 3.03 7.12
N LEU A 226 20.94 3.47 8.10
CA LEU A 226 19.51 3.79 7.90
C LEU A 226 19.29 5.16 7.24
N ILE A 227 20.30 6.04 7.25
CA ILE A 227 20.20 7.38 6.68
C ILE A 227 20.35 7.31 5.17
N ASN A 228 19.33 7.77 4.45
CA ASN A 228 19.45 8.03 3.02
C ASN A 228 20.20 9.34 2.78
N ARG A 229 21.52 9.26 2.59
CA ARG A 229 22.39 10.42 2.42
C ARG A 229 22.09 11.25 1.17
N ALA A 230 21.38 10.69 0.21
CA ALA A 230 20.94 11.42 -0.98
C ALA A 230 19.84 12.44 -0.68
N ILE A 231 19.04 12.19 0.37
CA ILE A 231 17.87 13.00 0.74
C ILE A 231 18.09 13.71 2.07
N ASP A 232 18.61 12.99 3.07
CA ASP A 232 18.71 13.46 4.46
C ASP A 232 20.12 13.92 4.83
N GLY A 233 21.10 13.76 3.94
CA GLY A 233 22.48 14.16 4.16
C GLY A 233 22.62 15.68 4.18
N LEU A 234 23.12 16.23 5.30
CA LEU A 234 23.42 17.65 5.44
C LEU A 234 24.89 17.90 5.08
N TYR A 235 25.15 18.28 3.85
CA TYR A 235 26.51 18.60 3.38
C TYR A 235 26.64 20.10 3.17
N PRO A 236 27.77 20.75 3.67
CA PRO A 236 28.02 22.14 3.36
C PRO A 236 28.27 22.27 1.85
N PRO A 237 27.56 23.20 1.16
CA PRO A 237 27.84 23.46 -0.24
C PRO A 237 29.23 24.03 -0.44
N GLY A 238 30.00 23.46 -1.34
CA GLY A 238 31.35 23.96 -1.62
C GLY A 238 32.02 23.24 -2.77
N SER A 239 32.93 23.95 -3.39
CA SER A 239 33.95 23.49 -4.36
C SER A 239 33.48 22.42 -5.36
N VAL A 240 32.49 22.76 -6.15
CA VAL A 240 32.13 22.01 -7.36
C VAL A 240 32.72 22.73 -8.54
#